data_6e948bb474a7836f086f41a193ac807a
#
_entry.id   6e948bb474a7836f086f41a193ac807a
#
_cell.length_a   1.000
_cell.length_b   1.000
_cell.length_c   1.000
_cell.angle_alpha   90.00
_cell.angle_beta   90.00
_cell.angle_gamma   90.00
#
_symmetry.space_group_name_H-M   'P 1'
#
loop_
_entity.id
_entity.type
_entity.pdbx_description
1 polymer ?
#
loop_
_entity_poly.entity_id
_entity_poly.type
_entity_poly.pdbx_seq_one_letter_code
_entity_poly.pdbx_strand_id
1 'polypeptide(L)'
;MSNNHNMTGAEYAASKYNELTVREETTLLEFLIKAMNLSRNRAKDILSGHGVTVDRRNTTRYDEPLHPGQVVRVSKHKQSNQLLNRYVKIVYEDKDLVVIEKSEGILSMPATAKQYSAKQVLDEYFAKRHFKCTAHTVHRLDRETSGLMMYAKSIEIAKILEDNWHDIVFDRRYIAAVSGEMEHEGGTIESWLKDNKAYVTYSSPEDPGGGKYAITHYHTLKTTARYSLVELKLETGRKNQIRVHMQDIGHPILGDNKYGNGSDPIGRLCLHAYRLHFYHPRTGEVMRFETPYPREFLKLFNNATTEPNS
;
A
#
# COMPACT_ATOMS: atom_id res chain seq x y z
N MET A 1 -18.46 1.41 -25.54
CA MET A 1 -17.11 1.06 -26.05
C MET A 1 -16.09 1.82 -25.19
N SER A 2 -15.56 1.18 -24.17
CA SER A 2 -14.63 1.82 -23.23
C SER A 2 -13.22 1.42 -23.63
N ASN A 3 -12.44 2.38 -24.10
CA ASN A 3 -11.02 2.20 -24.42
C ASN A 3 -10.22 2.01 -23.14
N ASN A 4 -9.90 0.76 -22.80
CA ASN A 4 -8.85 0.43 -21.82
C ASN A 4 -7.50 0.75 -22.47
N HIS A 5 -6.95 1.96 -22.24
CA HIS A 5 -5.56 2.26 -22.53
C HIS A 5 -4.71 1.65 -21.40
N ASN A 6 -4.16 0.46 -21.63
CA ASN A 6 -3.01 -0.04 -20.89
C ASN A 6 -1.82 0.86 -21.20
N MET A 7 -1.44 1.74 -20.27
CA MET A 7 -0.24 2.57 -20.39
C MET A 7 0.98 1.68 -20.55
N THR A 8 1.79 1.93 -21.56
CA THR A 8 3.09 1.27 -21.74
C THR A 8 4.03 1.65 -20.58
N GLY A 9 5.05 0.82 -20.32
CA GLY A 9 6.04 1.12 -19.27
C GLY A 9 6.73 2.49 -19.45
N ALA A 10 6.83 2.99 -20.70
CA ALA A 10 7.37 4.32 -21.02
C ALA A 10 6.39 5.45 -20.65
N GLU A 11 5.09 5.28 -20.91
CA GLU A 11 4.06 6.25 -20.52
C GLU A 11 3.88 6.31 -19.00
N TYR A 12 4.00 5.18 -18.29
CA TYR A 12 3.99 5.13 -16.84
C TYR A 12 5.21 5.85 -16.23
N ALA A 13 6.40 5.72 -16.85
CA ALA A 13 7.61 6.46 -16.45
C ALA A 13 7.47 7.97 -16.70
N ALA A 14 6.92 8.39 -17.84
CA ALA A 14 6.67 9.79 -18.17
C ALA A 14 5.67 10.47 -17.23
N SER A 15 4.73 9.72 -16.64
CA SER A 15 3.78 10.26 -15.66
C SER A 15 4.42 10.54 -14.29
N LYS A 16 5.50 9.83 -13.93
CA LYS A 16 6.18 9.93 -12.62
C LYS A 16 7.27 10.98 -12.53
N TYR A 17 7.90 11.31 -13.65
CA TYR A 17 9.10 12.15 -13.66
C TYR A 17 8.95 13.31 -14.66
N ASN A 18 9.50 14.46 -14.32
CA ASN A 18 9.87 15.47 -15.31
C ASN A 18 11.23 15.10 -15.88
N GLU A 19 11.31 14.84 -17.16
CA GLU A 19 12.57 14.61 -17.86
C GLU A 19 13.07 15.90 -18.48
N LEU A 20 14.30 16.30 -18.16
CA LEU A 20 14.93 17.54 -18.58
C LEU A 20 16.30 17.20 -19.18
N THR A 21 16.56 17.65 -20.40
CA THR A 21 17.86 17.47 -21.06
C THR A 21 18.77 18.65 -20.78
N VAL A 22 19.98 18.39 -20.37
CA VAL A 22 21.02 19.39 -20.14
C VAL A 22 21.50 19.92 -21.48
N ARG A 23 21.53 21.24 -21.65
CA ARG A 23 21.94 21.89 -22.91
C ARG A 23 23.30 22.57 -22.82
N GLU A 24 23.75 22.96 -21.65
CA GLU A 24 24.99 23.64 -21.37
C GLU A 24 25.66 23.10 -20.11
N GLU A 25 26.97 23.27 -19.96
CA GLU A 25 27.66 22.88 -18.74
C GLU A 25 27.16 23.69 -17.54
N THR A 26 26.81 23.00 -16.45
CA THR A 26 26.27 23.63 -15.25
C THR A 26 26.41 22.69 -14.05
N THR A 27 26.01 23.13 -12.86
CA THR A 27 25.83 22.25 -11.70
C THR A 27 24.38 21.78 -11.57
N LEU A 28 24.17 20.62 -10.95
CA LEU A 28 22.84 20.06 -10.80
C LEU A 28 21.88 21.02 -10.08
N LEU A 29 22.35 21.72 -9.03
CA LEU A 29 21.54 22.68 -8.31
C LEU A 29 21.10 23.86 -9.19
N GLU A 30 22.05 24.45 -9.93
CA GLU A 30 21.76 25.60 -10.82
C GLU A 30 20.86 25.19 -11.99
N PHE A 31 21.07 23.98 -12.53
CA PHE A 31 20.21 23.41 -13.54
C PHE A 31 18.75 23.29 -13.07
N LEU A 32 18.52 22.73 -11.87
CA LEU A 32 17.18 22.59 -11.31
C LEU A 32 16.50 23.93 -11.06
N ILE A 33 17.24 24.92 -10.53
CA ILE A 33 16.72 26.28 -10.33
C ILE A 33 16.26 26.87 -11.64
N LYS A 34 17.10 26.82 -12.68
CA LYS A 34 16.85 27.43 -14.00
C LYS A 34 15.76 26.68 -14.78
N ALA A 35 15.90 25.36 -14.90
CA ALA A 35 15.02 24.55 -15.76
C ALA A 35 13.60 24.37 -15.19
N MET A 36 13.43 24.43 -13.87
CA MET A 36 12.14 24.26 -13.22
C MET A 36 11.61 25.52 -12.52
N ASN A 37 12.29 26.67 -12.69
CA ASN A 37 11.96 27.94 -12.04
C ASN A 37 11.74 27.83 -10.52
N LEU A 38 12.70 27.17 -9.85
CA LEU A 38 12.62 26.89 -8.41
C LEU A 38 13.43 27.89 -7.60
N SER A 39 13.00 28.14 -6.35
CA SER A 39 13.89 28.79 -5.37
C SER A 39 15.05 27.85 -5.00
N ARG A 40 16.19 28.41 -4.56
CA ARG A 40 17.37 27.64 -4.13
C ARG A 40 17.06 26.64 -3.01
N ASN A 41 16.20 27.03 -2.06
CA ASN A 41 15.80 26.14 -0.97
C ASN A 41 14.93 24.99 -1.50
N ARG A 42 14.02 25.26 -2.42
CA ARG A 42 13.17 24.23 -3.03
C ARG A 42 13.98 23.23 -3.85
N ALA A 43 14.96 23.68 -4.60
CA ALA A 43 15.86 22.80 -5.37
C ALA A 43 16.69 21.91 -4.44
N LYS A 44 17.21 22.45 -3.32
CA LYS A 44 17.92 21.68 -2.29
C LYS A 44 17.00 20.63 -1.62
N ASP A 45 15.74 20.96 -1.34
CA ASP A 45 14.76 20.03 -0.78
C ASP A 45 14.50 18.84 -1.71
N ILE A 46 14.40 19.09 -3.02
CA ILE A 46 14.21 18.05 -4.03
C ILE A 46 15.44 17.13 -4.10
N LEU A 47 16.64 17.70 -4.07
CA LEU A 47 17.90 16.93 -4.06
C LEU A 47 18.05 16.09 -2.79
N SER A 48 17.85 16.69 -1.61
CA SER A 48 17.94 15.98 -0.34
C SER A 48 16.88 14.87 -0.19
N GLY A 49 15.74 15.00 -0.90
CA GLY A 49 14.68 14.02 -0.97
C GLY A 49 14.95 12.83 -1.91
N HIS A 50 16.15 12.67 -2.48
CA HIS A 50 16.50 11.64 -3.47
C HIS A 50 15.55 11.60 -4.69
N GLY A 51 14.88 12.71 -4.99
CA GLY A 51 13.92 12.85 -6.08
C GLY A 51 14.55 13.10 -7.46
N VAL A 52 15.89 13.07 -7.57
CA VAL A 52 16.62 13.40 -8.78
C VAL A 52 17.53 12.27 -9.23
N THR A 53 17.48 11.95 -10.52
CA THR A 53 18.45 11.07 -11.17
C THR A 53 19.11 11.79 -12.35
N VAL A 54 20.39 11.56 -12.53
CA VAL A 54 21.15 11.95 -13.73
C VAL A 54 21.53 10.67 -14.45
N ASP A 55 21.13 10.54 -15.73
CA ASP A 55 21.35 9.34 -16.53
C ASP A 55 20.98 8.03 -15.81
N ARG A 56 19.83 8.04 -15.12
CA ARG A 56 19.30 6.93 -14.29
C ARG A 56 20.06 6.64 -13.00
N ARG A 57 21.07 7.42 -12.63
CA ARG A 57 21.78 7.31 -11.34
C ARG A 57 21.21 8.31 -10.35
N ASN A 58 20.80 7.85 -9.18
CA ASN A 58 20.34 8.73 -8.10
C ASN A 58 21.52 9.58 -7.59
N THR A 59 21.28 10.87 -7.43
CA THR A 59 22.24 11.78 -6.82
C THR A 59 21.56 12.78 -5.89
N THR A 60 22.24 13.13 -4.81
CA THR A 60 21.86 14.21 -3.87
C THR A 60 22.88 15.33 -3.89
N ARG A 61 23.93 15.18 -4.69
CA ARG A 61 25.00 16.15 -4.77
C ARG A 61 24.54 17.39 -5.51
N TYR A 62 24.44 18.50 -4.81
CA TYR A 62 24.03 19.78 -5.39
C TYR A 62 25.08 20.39 -6.32
N ASP A 63 26.37 20.06 -6.09
CA ASP A 63 27.54 20.50 -6.85
C ASP A 63 27.94 19.53 -7.99
N GLU A 64 27.12 18.51 -8.29
CA GLU A 64 27.41 17.56 -9.36
C GLU A 64 27.49 18.26 -10.71
N PRO A 65 28.61 18.13 -11.44
CA PRO A 65 28.73 18.73 -12.77
C PRO A 65 27.80 18.00 -13.76
N LEU A 66 27.12 18.79 -14.58
CA LEU A 66 26.28 18.31 -15.66
C LEU A 66 26.83 18.74 -16.99
N HIS A 67 26.83 17.82 -17.96
CA HIS A 67 27.29 18.01 -19.32
C HIS A 67 26.15 17.98 -20.33
N PRO A 68 26.25 18.70 -21.47
CA PRO A 68 25.26 18.67 -22.52
C PRO A 68 24.92 17.24 -22.98
N GLY A 69 23.63 16.97 -23.17
CA GLY A 69 23.11 15.66 -23.57
C GLY A 69 22.69 14.75 -22.42
N GLN A 70 23.10 15.02 -21.18
CA GLN A 70 22.64 14.26 -20.04
C GLN A 70 21.14 14.47 -19.74
N VAL A 71 20.49 13.43 -19.22
CA VAL A 71 19.05 13.46 -18.87
C VAL A 71 18.90 13.51 -17.37
N VAL A 72 18.36 14.63 -16.89
CA VAL A 72 17.97 14.80 -15.48
C VAL A 72 16.49 14.47 -15.34
N ARG A 73 16.16 13.47 -14.50
CA ARG A 73 14.79 13.12 -14.14
C ARG A 73 14.49 13.63 -12.75
N VAL A 74 13.44 14.41 -12.63
CA VAL A 74 12.95 14.91 -11.34
C VAL A 74 11.62 14.29 -11.03
N SER A 75 11.52 13.60 -9.89
CA SER A 75 10.26 12.99 -9.46
C SER A 75 9.20 14.08 -9.26
N LYS A 76 8.03 13.90 -9.87
CA LYS A 76 6.86 14.77 -9.66
C LYS A 76 6.30 14.63 -8.24
N HIS A 77 6.59 13.50 -7.60
CA HIS A 77 6.26 13.27 -6.21
C HIS A 77 7.50 13.50 -5.34
N LYS A 78 7.32 14.20 -4.22
CA LYS A 78 8.37 14.39 -3.23
C LYS A 78 8.83 12.99 -2.78
N GLN A 79 9.98 12.50 -3.30
CA GLN A 79 10.55 11.30 -2.72
C GLN A 79 10.96 11.67 -1.30
N SER A 80 10.29 11.09 -0.34
CA SER A 80 10.70 11.18 1.06
C SER A 80 12.12 10.66 1.18
N ASN A 81 12.96 11.31 1.94
CA ASN A 81 14.25 10.76 2.37
C ASN A 81 13.97 9.36 2.88
N GLN A 82 14.57 8.35 2.26
CA GLN A 82 14.19 6.97 2.47
C GLN A 82 14.22 6.64 3.95
N LEU A 83 13.06 6.33 4.49
CA LEU A 83 12.97 5.62 5.74
C LEU A 83 13.62 4.24 5.51
N LEU A 84 14.84 4.05 6.00
CA LEU A 84 15.52 2.75 5.95
C LEU A 84 14.95 1.86 7.03
N ASN A 85 13.82 1.24 6.73
CA ASN A 85 13.19 0.27 7.62
C ASN A 85 12.67 -0.90 6.78
N ARG A 86 12.95 -2.13 7.23
CA ARG A 86 12.56 -3.34 6.48
C ARG A 86 11.05 -3.59 6.45
N TYR A 87 10.31 -2.98 7.37
CA TYR A 87 8.87 -3.19 7.51
C TYR A 87 8.01 -2.06 6.95
N VAL A 88 8.60 -0.87 6.79
CA VAL A 88 7.85 0.34 6.43
C VAL A 88 8.59 1.06 5.32
N LYS A 89 7.92 1.20 4.17
CA LYS A 89 8.37 2.01 3.06
C LYS A 89 7.40 3.16 2.85
N ILE A 90 7.88 4.40 2.88
CA ILE A 90 7.06 5.56 2.59
C ILE A 90 6.80 5.63 1.08
N VAL A 91 5.52 5.67 0.71
CA VAL A 91 5.04 5.79 -0.67
C VAL A 91 4.74 7.24 -1.01
N TYR A 92 4.16 7.97 -0.07
CA TYR A 92 3.83 9.39 -0.19
C TYR A 92 3.90 10.07 1.16
N GLU A 93 4.29 11.33 1.18
CA GLU A 93 4.28 12.16 2.39
C GLU A 93 4.07 13.63 2.02
N ASP A 94 3.18 14.29 2.74
CA ASP A 94 3.02 15.75 2.72
C ASP A 94 2.95 16.31 4.15
N LYS A 95 2.36 17.51 4.30
CA LYS A 95 2.19 18.13 5.62
C LYS A 95 1.11 17.47 6.47
N ASP A 96 0.11 16.85 5.86
CA ASP A 96 -1.10 16.34 6.50
C ASP A 96 -1.12 14.80 6.63
N LEU A 97 -0.53 14.09 5.65
CA LEU A 97 -0.59 12.63 5.52
C LEU A 97 0.78 11.99 5.28
N VAL A 98 0.87 10.72 5.64
CA VAL A 98 1.89 9.79 5.13
C VAL A 98 1.21 8.49 4.70
N VAL A 99 1.46 8.07 3.47
CA VAL A 99 1.06 6.76 2.92
C VAL A 99 2.28 5.86 2.89
N ILE A 100 2.14 4.67 3.42
CA ILE A 100 3.20 3.67 3.50
C ILE A 100 2.80 2.37 2.83
N GLU A 101 3.78 1.60 2.42
CA GLU A 101 3.69 0.17 2.19
C GLU A 101 4.25 -0.53 3.42
N LYS A 102 3.38 -1.25 4.14
CA LYS A 102 3.70 -2.02 5.34
C LYS A 102 4.03 -3.46 4.94
N SER A 103 5.13 -4.02 5.41
CA SER A 103 5.40 -5.45 5.30
C SER A 103 4.56 -6.25 6.30
N GLU A 104 4.49 -7.56 6.11
CA GLU A 104 4.00 -8.51 7.10
C GLU A 104 4.89 -8.53 8.37
N GLY A 105 4.39 -9.08 9.45
CA GLY A 105 5.14 -9.29 10.70
C GLY A 105 5.19 -8.09 11.65
N ILE A 106 4.77 -6.88 11.21
CA ILE A 106 4.72 -5.68 12.04
C ILE A 106 3.28 -5.21 12.29
N LEU A 107 2.99 -4.75 13.50
CA LEU A 107 1.71 -4.14 13.86
C LEU A 107 1.55 -2.77 13.19
N SER A 108 0.32 -2.39 12.83
CA SER A 108 -0.01 -1.04 12.37
C SER A 108 0.16 -0.02 13.50
N MET A 109 -0.34 -0.35 14.69
CA MET A 109 -0.20 0.46 15.91
C MET A 109 0.11 -0.47 17.09
N PRO A 110 0.80 -0.01 18.14
CA PRO A 110 1.11 -0.84 19.28
C PRO A 110 -0.17 -1.10 20.10
N ALA A 111 -0.36 -2.34 20.55
CA ALA A 111 -1.39 -2.66 21.53
C ALA A 111 -0.90 -2.39 22.97
N THR A 112 0.43 -2.39 23.18
CA THR A 112 1.10 -2.02 24.42
C THR A 112 2.33 -1.16 24.11
N ALA A 113 2.77 -0.33 25.05
CA ALA A 113 3.93 0.58 24.86
C ALA A 113 5.24 -0.12 24.43
N LYS A 114 5.36 -1.44 24.68
CA LYS A 114 6.57 -2.23 24.35
C LYS A 114 6.54 -2.88 22.97
N GLN A 115 5.41 -2.81 22.24
CA GLN A 115 5.28 -3.50 20.96
C GLN A 115 5.71 -2.61 19.80
N TYR A 116 6.64 -3.11 18.99
CA TYR A 116 7.12 -2.42 17.80
C TYR A 116 6.03 -2.39 16.71
N SER A 117 5.84 -1.23 16.09
CA SER A 117 4.76 -0.98 15.13
C SER A 117 5.16 0.01 14.04
N ALA A 118 4.44 0.00 12.93
CA ALA A 118 4.64 0.96 11.84
C ALA A 118 4.44 2.41 12.32
N LYS A 119 3.52 2.65 13.26
CA LYS A 119 3.36 3.95 13.92
C LYS A 119 4.65 4.40 14.61
N GLN A 120 5.28 3.55 15.40
CA GLN A 120 6.53 3.91 16.09
C GLN A 120 7.66 4.18 15.10
N VAL A 121 7.77 3.38 14.03
CA VAL A 121 8.75 3.63 12.96
C VAL A 121 8.57 5.01 12.34
N LEU A 122 7.32 5.44 12.12
CA LEU A 122 7.01 6.77 11.60
C LEU A 122 7.29 7.87 12.62
N ASP A 123 6.95 7.67 13.90
CA ASP A 123 7.23 8.65 14.96
C ASP A 123 8.74 8.89 15.12
N GLU A 124 9.55 7.81 15.10
CA GLU A 124 11.00 7.92 15.10
C GLU A 124 11.54 8.62 13.83
N TYR A 125 10.95 8.34 12.68
CA TYR A 125 11.30 9.00 11.43
C TYR A 125 11.01 10.50 11.49
N PHE A 126 9.83 10.90 11.99
CA PHE A 126 9.46 12.31 12.15
C PHE A 126 10.36 13.02 13.15
N ALA A 127 10.66 12.39 14.29
CA ALA A 127 11.57 12.93 15.29
C ALA A 127 12.99 13.17 14.75
N LYS A 128 13.57 12.20 14.03
CA LYS A 128 14.89 12.34 13.39
C LYS A 128 14.95 13.47 12.36
N ARG A 129 13.82 13.82 11.77
CA ARG A 129 13.70 14.91 10.80
C ARG A 129 13.25 16.24 11.43
N HIS A 130 13.16 16.28 12.74
CA HIS A 130 12.71 17.46 13.49
C HIS A 130 11.30 17.92 13.09
N PHE A 131 10.45 17.03 12.59
CA PHE A 131 9.05 17.33 12.36
C PHE A 131 8.31 17.41 13.69
N LYS A 132 7.55 18.48 13.88
CA LYS A 132 6.70 18.66 15.08
C LYS A 132 5.35 17.95 14.90
N CYS A 133 5.38 16.66 14.58
CA CYS A 133 4.17 15.85 14.39
C CYS A 133 4.41 14.39 14.84
N THR A 134 3.34 13.67 15.04
CA THR A 134 3.32 12.22 15.31
C THR A 134 2.37 11.54 14.32
N ALA A 135 2.55 10.24 14.09
CA ALA A 135 1.65 9.46 13.26
C ALA A 135 0.36 9.15 14.03
N HIS A 136 -0.80 9.45 13.44
CA HIS A 136 -2.11 9.10 13.96
C HIS A 136 -2.72 8.02 13.08
N THR A 137 -3.10 6.89 13.69
CA THR A 137 -3.65 5.73 12.99
C THR A 137 -5.13 5.95 12.70
N VAL A 138 -5.51 6.04 11.45
CA VAL A 138 -6.91 6.23 10.99
C VAL A 138 -7.56 4.95 10.48
N HIS A 139 -6.76 3.95 10.12
CA HIS A 139 -7.17 2.59 9.81
C HIS A 139 -6.03 1.63 10.09
N ARG A 140 -6.29 0.34 9.95
CA ARG A 140 -5.27 -0.68 10.25
C ARG A 140 -5.26 -1.83 9.25
N LEU A 141 -4.09 -2.44 9.10
CA LEU A 141 -3.88 -3.78 8.58
C LEU A 141 -3.52 -4.71 9.74
N ASP A 142 -3.85 -5.97 9.63
CA ASP A 142 -3.42 -6.97 10.60
C ASP A 142 -1.90 -7.12 10.56
N ARG A 143 -1.32 -7.72 11.60
CA ARG A 143 0.12 -7.90 11.72
C ARG A 143 0.72 -8.61 10.51
N GLU A 144 0.08 -9.68 10.06
CA GLU A 144 0.57 -10.53 8.97
C GLU A 144 0.11 -10.05 7.58
N THR A 145 -0.79 -9.07 7.49
CA THR A 145 -1.21 -8.45 6.24
C THR A 145 -0.21 -7.40 5.80
N SER A 146 0.25 -7.47 4.56
CA SER A 146 1.11 -6.45 3.94
C SER A 146 0.30 -5.47 3.08
N GLY A 147 0.92 -4.36 2.66
CA GLY A 147 0.36 -3.44 1.68
C GLY A 147 0.18 -2.01 2.14
N LEU A 148 -0.62 -1.27 1.37
CA LEU A 148 -0.82 0.17 1.53
C LEU A 148 -1.66 0.51 2.75
N MET A 149 -1.19 1.49 3.51
CA MET A 149 -1.97 2.16 4.56
C MET A 149 -1.52 3.60 4.74
N MET A 150 -2.40 4.43 5.33
CA MET A 150 -2.11 5.83 5.62
C MET A 150 -2.15 6.13 7.12
N TYR A 151 -1.42 7.19 7.48
CA TYR A 151 -1.50 7.82 8.79
C TYR A 151 -1.70 9.32 8.60
N ALA A 152 -2.45 9.94 9.49
CA ALA A 152 -2.51 11.39 9.58
C ALA A 152 -1.32 11.93 10.39
N LYS A 153 -0.87 13.15 10.09
CA LYS A 153 0.23 13.83 10.81
C LYS A 153 -0.23 14.79 11.88
N SER A 154 -1.56 14.93 12.05
CA SER A 154 -2.18 15.70 13.12
C SER A 154 -3.49 15.07 13.59
N ILE A 155 -3.91 15.39 14.80
CA ILE A 155 -5.20 14.96 15.38
C ILE A 155 -6.37 15.51 14.56
N GLU A 156 -6.26 16.74 14.05
CA GLU A 156 -7.27 17.38 13.21
C GLU A 156 -7.55 16.55 11.95
N ILE A 157 -6.48 16.18 11.21
CA ILE A 157 -6.60 15.36 10.00
C ILE A 157 -7.07 13.94 10.31
N ALA A 158 -6.60 13.35 11.42
CA ALA A 158 -7.08 12.05 11.86
C ALA A 158 -8.59 12.05 12.08
N LYS A 159 -9.10 13.06 12.77
CA LYS A 159 -10.54 13.22 13.04
C LYS A 159 -11.36 13.39 11.75
N ILE A 160 -10.90 14.22 10.80
CA ILE A 160 -11.58 14.39 9.51
C ILE A 160 -11.69 13.03 8.79
N LEU A 161 -10.61 12.23 8.78
CA LEU A 161 -10.59 10.92 8.16
C LEU A 161 -11.45 9.90 8.89
N GLU A 162 -11.47 9.88 10.22
CA GLU A 162 -12.27 8.96 11.02
C GLU A 162 -13.77 9.24 10.88
N ASP A 163 -14.15 10.53 10.94
CA ASP A 163 -15.56 10.96 10.86
C ASP A 163 -16.14 10.76 9.45
N ASN A 164 -15.31 10.81 8.39
CA ASN A 164 -15.76 10.79 6.99
C ASN A 164 -15.09 9.66 6.18
N TRP A 165 -14.70 8.56 6.84
CA TRP A 165 -13.91 7.49 6.20
C TRP A 165 -14.53 6.97 4.90
N HIS A 166 -15.82 6.68 4.89
CA HIS A 166 -16.52 6.09 3.73
C HIS A 166 -16.66 7.06 2.55
N ASP A 167 -16.76 8.36 2.82
CA ASP A 167 -16.85 9.40 1.79
C ASP A 167 -15.47 9.75 1.23
N ILE A 168 -14.45 9.69 2.08
CA ILE A 168 -13.08 10.03 1.70
C ILE A 168 -12.38 8.86 1.01
N VAL A 169 -12.48 7.63 1.54
CA VAL A 169 -11.80 6.45 1.00
C VAL A 169 -12.74 5.66 0.11
N PHE A 170 -12.70 5.92 -1.19
CA PHE A 170 -13.67 5.39 -2.15
C PHE A 170 -13.26 4.07 -2.82
N ASP A 171 -11.97 3.70 -2.83
CA ASP A 171 -11.55 2.39 -3.37
C ASP A 171 -10.36 1.82 -2.58
N ARG A 172 -10.62 0.71 -1.89
CA ARG A 172 -9.65 -0.02 -1.09
C ARG A 172 -9.73 -1.49 -1.42
N ARG A 173 -8.66 -2.03 -2.06
CA ARG A 173 -8.66 -3.41 -2.53
C ARG A 173 -7.46 -4.19 -2.03
N TYR A 174 -7.71 -5.48 -1.91
CA TYR A 174 -6.73 -6.47 -1.50
C TYR A 174 -6.59 -7.52 -2.58
N ILE A 175 -5.44 -8.15 -2.62
CA ILE A 175 -5.19 -9.37 -3.37
C ILE A 175 -4.90 -10.49 -2.37
N ALA A 176 -5.53 -11.65 -2.56
CA ALA A 176 -5.28 -12.83 -1.75
C ALA A 176 -5.06 -14.06 -2.62
N ALA A 177 -4.21 -14.97 -2.17
CA ALA A 177 -4.20 -16.33 -2.67
C ALA A 177 -4.90 -17.22 -1.64
N VAL A 178 -5.90 -17.97 -2.09
CA VAL A 178 -6.79 -18.79 -1.25
C VAL A 178 -6.68 -20.27 -1.61
N SER A 179 -7.10 -21.14 -0.69
CA SER A 179 -7.10 -22.58 -0.88
C SER A 179 -8.26 -23.02 -1.77
N GLY A 180 -8.00 -23.94 -2.67
CA GLY A 180 -8.99 -24.56 -3.56
C GLY A 180 -9.31 -23.71 -4.80
N GLU A 181 -10.11 -24.31 -5.65
CA GLU A 181 -10.64 -23.70 -6.87
C GLU A 181 -11.93 -22.95 -6.54
N MET A 182 -11.96 -21.65 -6.77
CA MET A 182 -13.17 -20.84 -6.61
C MET A 182 -14.19 -21.21 -7.70
N GLU A 183 -15.38 -21.59 -7.31
CA GLU A 183 -16.45 -22.01 -8.23
C GLU A 183 -17.10 -20.82 -8.96
N HIS A 184 -17.04 -19.63 -8.37
CA HIS A 184 -17.68 -18.42 -8.89
C HIS A 184 -16.65 -17.35 -9.26
N GLU A 185 -16.93 -16.62 -10.35
CA GLU A 185 -16.08 -15.49 -10.78
C GLU A 185 -16.09 -14.32 -9.77
N GLY A 186 -17.17 -14.20 -8.99
CA GLY A 186 -17.28 -13.16 -7.98
C GLY A 186 -18.51 -13.31 -7.12
N GLY A 187 -18.56 -12.53 -6.04
CA GLY A 187 -19.68 -12.55 -5.12
C GLY A 187 -19.51 -11.56 -3.97
N THR A 188 -20.50 -11.55 -3.11
CA THR A 188 -20.53 -10.75 -1.88
C THR A 188 -20.70 -11.67 -0.68
N ILE A 189 -19.89 -11.45 0.35
CA ILE A 189 -19.97 -12.16 1.63
C ILE A 189 -20.40 -11.16 2.69
N GLU A 190 -21.50 -11.48 3.36
CA GLU A 190 -22.10 -10.63 4.37
C GLU A 190 -22.32 -11.44 5.65
N SER A 191 -21.91 -10.90 6.77
CA SER A 191 -22.10 -11.56 8.07
C SER A 191 -21.89 -10.60 9.24
N TRP A 192 -22.21 -11.06 10.42
CA TRP A 192 -21.91 -10.38 11.69
C TRP A 192 -20.64 -10.97 12.28
N LEU A 193 -19.62 -10.12 12.50
CA LEU A 193 -18.34 -10.51 13.06
C LEU A 193 -18.25 -10.13 14.55
N LYS A 194 -17.86 -11.09 15.39
CA LYS A 194 -17.65 -10.89 16.82
C LYS A 194 -16.42 -11.65 17.31
N ASP A 195 -15.73 -11.09 18.28
CA ASP A 195 -14.65 -11.80 18.97
C ASP A 195 -15.22 -12.72 20.06
N ASN A 196 -14.74 -13.95 20.13
CA ASN A 196 -14.99 -14.84 21.24
C ASN A 196 -14.09 -14.48 22.45
N LYS A 197 -14.26 -15.22 23.57
CA LYS A 197 -13.46 -15.02 24.81
C LYS A 197 -11.94 -15.19 24.61
N ALA A 198 -11.52 -15.91 23.56
CA ALA A 198 -10.11 -16.10 23.19
C ALA A 198 -9.62 -15.05 22.16
N TYR A 199 -10.37 -13.98 21.94
CA TYR A 199 -10.06 -12.94 20.96
C TYR A 199 -9.95 -13.45 19.50
N VAL A 200 -10.61 -14.56 19.20
CA VAL A 200 -10.78 -15.08 17.84
C VAL A 200 -12.06 -14.51 17.29
N THR A 201 -11.98 -13.81 16.14
CA THR A 201 -13.15 -13.31 15.42
C THR A 201 -13.85 -14.48 14.74
N TYR A 202 -15.16 -14.58 14.88
CA TYR A 202 -16.00 -15.55 14.20
C TYR A 202 -17.14 -14.84 13.48
N SER A 203 -17.72 -15.51 12.53
CA SER A 203 -18.83 -15.07 11.70
C SER A 203 -20.16 -15.67 12.16
N SER A 204 -21.23 -14.92 12.00
CA SER A 204 -22.60 -15.36 12.23
C SER A 204 -23.52 -14.76 11.18
N PRO A 205 -24.53 -15.50 10.65
CA PRO A 205 -25.51 -14.95 9.71
C PRO A 205 -26.43 -13.91 10.35
N GLU A 206 -26.62 -13.98 11.67
CA GLU A 206 -27.43 -13.05 12.47
C GLU A 206 -26.56 -12.40 13.55
N ASP A 207 -26.99 -11.24 14.08
CA ASP A 207 -26.27 -10.57 15.16
C ASP A 207 -26.22 -11.45 16.42
N PRO A 208 -25.03 -11.93 16.80
CA PRO A 208 -24.85 -12.76 18.01
C PRO A 208 -24.91 -11.94 19.31
N GLY A 209 -25.49 -10.75 19.26
CA GLY A 209 -25.53 -9.78 20.38
C GLY A 209 -24.22 -8.99 20.50
N GLY A 210 -24.16 -7.82 19.83
CA GLY A 210 -22.98 -6.94 19.76
C GLY A 210 -21.95 -7.34 18.72
N GLY A 211 -22.35 -8.08 17.70
CA GLY A 211 -21.60 -8.29 16.47
C GLY A 211 -21.48 -7.00 15.65
N LYS A 212 -20.55 -6.97 14.72
CA LYS A 212 -20.37 -5.87 13.79
C LYS A 212 -20.60 -6.37 12.38
N TYR A 213 -21.60 -5.81 11.70
CA TYR A 213 -21.90 -6.17 10.31
C TYR A 213 -20.71 -5.90 9.39
N ALA A 214 -20.45 -6.84 8.50
CA ALA A 214 -19.29 -6.86 7.62
C ALA A 214 -19.69 -7.25 6.21
N ILE A 215 -19.18 -6.53 5.20
CA ILE A 215 -19.43 -6.77 3.78
C ILE A 215 -18.10 -6.82 3.04
N THR A 216 -17.86 -7.93 2.32
CA THR A 216 -16.70 -8.15 1.47
C THR A 216 -17.14 -8.58 0.09
N HIS A 217 -16.77 -7.84 -0.94
CA HIS A 217 -16.91 -8.27 -2.33
C HIS A 217 -15.65 -8.97 -2.77
N TYR A 218 -15.79 -10.04 -3.56
CA TYR A 218 -14.65 -10.72 -4.15
C TYR A 218 -14.82 -10.89 -5.65
N HIS A 219 -13.70 -10.95 -6.36
CA HIS A 219 -13.61 -11.28 -7.77
C HIS A 219 -12.41 -12.21 -8.01
N THR A 220 -12.68 -13.36 -8.61
CA THR A 220 -11.68 -14.38 -8.90
C THR A 220 -10.91 -14.00 -10.15
N LEU A 221 -9.60 -13.82 -10.01
CA LEU A 221 -8.73 -13.39 -11.11
C LEU A 221 -8.11 -14.59 -11.84
N LYS A 222 -7.80 -15.66 -11.10
CA LYS A 222 -7.17 -16.86 -11.65
C LYS A 222 -7.43 -18.05 -10.72
N THR A 223 -7.63 -19.23 -11.29
CA THR A 223 -7.80 -20.48 -10.54
C THR A 223 -6.86 -21.56 -11.03
N THR A 224 -6.59 -22.49 -10.16
CA THR A 224 -5.96 -23.78 -10.40
C THR A 224 -6.70 -24.81 -9.56
N ALA A 225 -6.50 -26.08 -9.76
CA ALA A 225 -7.11 -27.14 -8.92
C ALA A 225 -6.77 -27.01 -7.42
N ARG A 226 -5.69 -26.30 -7.06
CA ARG A 226 -5.22 -26.18 -5.67
C ARG A 226 -5.47 -24.81 -5.05
N TYR A 227 -5.43 -23.73 -5.84
CA TYR A 227 -5.42 -22.36 -5.36
C TYR A 227 -6.17 -21.42 -6.28
N SER A 228 -6.72 -20.35 -5.70
CA SER A 228 -7.30 -19.25 -6.47
C SER A 228 -6.71 -17.91 -6.06
N LEU A 229 -6.49 -17.02 -7.03
CA LEU A 229 -6.08 -15.64 -6.84
C LEU A 229 -7.32 -14.77 -6.86
N VAL A 230 -7.59 -14.06 -5.78
CA VAL A 230 -8.85 -13.36 -5.56
C VAL A 230 -8.59 -11.89 -5.22
N GLU A 231 -9.22 -10.99 -5.96
CA GLU A 231 -9.32 -9.57 -5.58
C GLU A 231 -10.48 -9.40 -4.59
N LEU A 232 -10.25 -8.61 -3.53
CA LEU A 232 -11.28 -8.33 -2.53
C LEU A 232 -11.45 -6.82 -2.34
N LYS A 233 -12.69 -6.37 -2.31
CA LYS A 233 -13.08 -4.99 -2.00
C LYS A 233 -13.89 -4.96 -0.72
N LEU A 234 -13.50 -4.09 0.20
CA LEU A 234 -14.16 -3.93 1.50
C LEU A 234 -15.12 -2.75 1.50
N GLU A 235 -16.38 -2.96 1.84
CA GLU A 235 -17.28 -1.86 2.27
C GLU A 235 -17.05 -1.53 3.73
N THR A 236 -16.85 -2.53 4.57
CA THR A 236 -16.54 -2.39 5.99
C THR A 236 -15.09 -2.76 6.29
N GLY A 237 -14.58 -2.44 7.48
CA GLY A 237 -13.21 -2.75 7.88
C GLY A 237 -13.13 -3.38 9.27
N ARG A 238 -13.75 -4.54 9.47
CA ARG A 238 -13.73 -5.24 10.77
C ARG A 238 -12.43 -6.01 10.95
N LYS A 239 -12.09 -6.29 12.19
CA LYS A 239 -10.91 -7.08 12.55
C LYS A 239 -10.98 -8.46 11.87
N ASN A 240 -9.89 -8.86 11.20
CA ASN A 240 -9.77 -10.14 10.48
C ASN A 240 -10.85 -10.41 9.42
N GLN A 241 -11.61 -9.41 8.98
CA GLN A 241 -12.82 -9.58 8.15
C GLN A 241 -12.58 -10.45 6.92
N ILE A 242 -11.60 -10.12 6.08
CA ILE A 242 -11.30 -10.88 4.86
C ILE A 242 -10.95 -12.34 5.20
N ARG A 243 -10.17 -12.55 6.24
CA ARG A 243 -9.67 -13.86 6.65
C ARG A 243 -10.82 -14.77 7.10
N VAL A 244 -11.75 -14.23 7.88
CA VAL A 244 -12.95 -14.95 8.34
C VAL A 244 -13.90 -15.20 7.16
N HIS A 245 -14.21 -14.19 6.36
CA HIS A 245 -15.12 -14.33 5.22
C HIS A 245 -14.62 -15.35 4.19
N MET A 246 -13.33 -15.39 3.89
CA MET A 246 -12.78 -16.39 2.96
C MET A 246 -12.81 -17.81 3.56
N GLN A 247 -12.66 -17.94 4.87
CA GLN A 247 -12.86 -19.22 5.57
C GLN A 247 -14.33 -19.65 5.50
N ASP A 248 -15.29 -18.73 5.71
CA ASP A 248 -16.73 -19.01 5.73
C ASP A 248 -17.22 -19.62 4.41
N ILE A 249 -16.67 -19.18 3.29
CA ILE A 249 -17.01 -19.72 1.96
C ILE A 249 -16.17 -20.93 1.54
N GLY A 250 -15.35 -21.50 2.47
CA GLY A 250 -14.57 -22.72 2.22
C GLY A 250 -13.23 -22.49 1.52
N HIS A 251 -12.82 -21.24 1.29
CA HIS A 251 -11.58 -20.88 0.60
C HIS A 251 -10.65 -20.04 1.51
N PRO A 252 -10.12 -20.61 2.62
CA PRO A 252 -9.28 -19.86 3.54
C PRO A 252 -8.01 -19.37 2.84
N ILE A 253 -7.49 -18.23 3.31
CA ILE A 253 -6.29 -17.61 2.78
C ILE A 253 -5.08 -18.50 3.08
N LEU A 254 -4.21 -18.71 2.10
CA LEU A 254 -2.98 -19.48 2.25
C LEU A 254 -2.05 -18.80 3.27
N GLY A 255 -1.37 -19.61 4.09
CA GLY A 255 -0.48 -19.12 5.15
C GLY A 255 -1.21 -18.47 6.34
N ASP A 256 -2.52 -18.66 6.46
CA ASP A 256 -3.28 -18.17 7.60
C ASP A 256 -3.22 -19.17 8.76
N ASN A 257 -2.40 -18.87 9.78
CA ASN A 257 -2.23 -19.72 10.97
C ASN A 257 -3.45 -19.73 11.93
N LYS A 258 -4.43 -18.85 11.70
CA LYS A 258 -5.58 -18.68 12.58
C LYS A 258 -6.90 -19.16 11.98
N TYR A 259 -7.09 -18.87 10.69
CA TYR A 259 -8.30 -19.16 9.95
C TYR A 259 -8.06 -20.08 8.75
N GLY A 260 -6.82 -20.49 8.53
CA GLY A 260 -6.41 -21.36 7.45
C GLY A 260 -6.64 -22.84 7.72
N ASN A 261 -6.39 -23.63 6.70
CA ASN A 261 -6.44 -25.11 6.72
C ASN A 261 -5.06 -25.76 6.85
N GLY A 262 -4.03 -25.00 7.24
CA GLY A 262 -2.65 -25.46 7.35
C GLY A 262 -1.83 -25.37 6.06
N SER A 263 -2.42 -24.97 4.94
CA SER A 263 -1.68 -24.76 3.68
C SER A 263 -0.88 -23.46 3.73
N ASP A 264 0.46 -23.58 3.71
CA ASP A 264 1.38 -22.43 3.74
C ASP A 264 2.52 -22.63 2.72
N PRO A 265 2.24 -22.44 1.43
CA PRO A 265 3.21 -22.71 0.35
C PRO A 265 4.34 -21.67 0.25
N ILE A 266 4.24 -20.52 0.93
CA ILE A 266 5.22 -19.41 0.80
C ILE A 266 5.74 -18.88 2.13
N GLY A 267 5.33 -19.44 3.27
CA GLY A 267 5.82 -19.06 4.61
C GLY A 267 5.24 -17.75 5.15
N ARG A 268 4.09 -17.29 4.60
CA ARG A 268 3.41 -16.06 5.08
C ARG A 268 1.93 -16.05 4.70
N LEU A 269 1.16 -15.20 5.39
CA LEU A 269 -0.22 -14.90 5.00
C LEU A 269 -0.27 -14.29 3.59
N CYS A 270 -0.99 -14.95 2.68
CA CYS A 270 -1.19 -14.50 1.30
C CYS A 270 -2.29 -13.44 1.18
N LEU A 271 -2.17 -12.35 1.94
CA LEU A 271 -3.08 -11.20 1.91
C LEU A 271 -2.31 -9.89 1.82
N HIS A 272 -2.64 -9.06 0.81
CA HIS A 272 -1.95 -7.82 0.54
C HIS A 272 -2.91 -6.71 0.12
N ALA A 273 -2.87 -5.56 0.81
CA ALA A 273 -3.63 -4.37 0.49
C ALA A 273 -2.93 -3.61 -0.66
N TYR A 274 -3.30 -3.91 -1.91
CA TYR A 274 -2.57 -3.40 -3.05
C TYR A 274 -3.05 -2.05 -3.57
N ARG A 275 -4.30 -1.63 -3.23
CA ARG A 275 -4.90 -0.38 -3.71
C ARG A 275 -5.49 0.42 -2.56
N LEU A 276 -5.21 1.73 -2.57
CA LEU A 276 -5.77 2.71 -1.65
C LEU A 276 -6.01 4.02 -2.41
N HIS A 277 -7.29 4.31 -2.72
CA HIS A 277 -7.70 5.54 -3.39
C HIS A 277 -8.60 6.35 -2.47
N PHE A 278 -8.32 7.64 -2.36
CA PHE A 278 -9.06 8.52 -1.46
C PHE A 278 -9.01 9.98 -1.93
N TYR A 279 -9.88 10.80 -1.40
CA TYR A 279 -9.78 12.26 -1.52
C TYR A 279 -8.88 12.79 -0.41
N HIS A 280 -7.95 13.66 -0.74
CA HIS A 280 -7.09 14.28 0.26
C HIS A 280 -7.95 15.09 1.25
N PRO A 281 -7.86 14.83 2.58
CA PRO A 281 -8.82 15.38 3.57
C PRO A 281 -8.83 16.89 3.68
N ARG A 282 -7.76 17.58 3.26
CA ARG A 282 -7.69 19.03 3.28
C ARG A 282 -7.94 19.69 1.92
N THR A 283 -7.44 19.09 0.85
CA THR A 283 -7.48 19.71 -0.50
C THR A 283 -8.60 19.17 -1.38
N GLY A 284 -9.18 18.01 -1.06
CA GLY A 284 -10.15 17.31 -1.89
C GLY A 284 -9.56 16.67 -3.15
N GLU A 285 -8.24 16.78 -3.37
CA GLU A 285 -7.59 16.16 -4.52
C GLU A 285 -7.70 14.63 -4.49
N VAL A 286 -7.88 14.02 -5.66
CA VAL A 286 -7.92 12.57 -5.81
C VAL A 286 -6.53 11.98 -5.67
N MET A 287 -6.34 11.17 -4.65
CA MET A 287 -5.11 10.44 -4.37
C MET A 287 -5.28 8.96 -4.75
N ARG A 288 -4.39 8.43 -5.61
CA ARG A 288 -4.42 7.03 -6.06
C ARG A 288 -3.07 6.38 -5.83
N PHE A 289 -3.08 5.35 -5.00
CA PHE A 289 -1.89 4.55 -4.70
C PHE A 289 -2.17 3.09 -5.00
N GLU A 290 -1.25 2.46 -5.72
CA GLU A 290 -1.28 1.03 -6.04
C GLU A 290 0.12 0.45 -5.93
N THR A 291 0.21 -0.78 -5.44
CA THR A 291 1.43 -1.60 -5.48
C THR A 291 1.25 -2.74 -6.47
N PRO A 292 2.33 -3.25 -7.05
CA PRO A 292 2.26 -4.54 -7.75
C PRO A 292 1.77 -5.65 -6.82
N TYR A 293 1.13 -6.66 -7.35
CA TYR A 293 0.84 -7.88 -6.60
C TYR A 293 2.15 -8.55 -6.16
N PRO A 294 2.22 -9.11 -4.94
CA PRO A 294 3.42 -9.80 -4.48
C PRO A 294 3.81 -10.93 -5.45
N ARG A 295 5.07 -10.93 -5.87
CA ARG A 295 5.55 -11.91 -6.88
C ARG A 295 5.41 -13.35 -6.41
N GLU A 296 5.55 -13.58 -5.11
CA GLU A 296 5.39 -14.88 -4.49
C GLU A 296 3.95 -15.41 -4.59
N PHE A 297 2.93 -14.53 -4.55
CA PHE A 297 1.54 -14.93 -4.79
C PHE A 297 1.35 -15.37 -6.25
N LEU A 298 1.88 -14.59 -7.20
CA LEU A 298 1.76 -14.91 -8.63
C LEU A 298 2.48 -16.20 -9.03
N LYS A 299 3.58 -16.55 -8.36
CA LYS A 299 4.33 -17.79 -8.63
C LYS A 299 3.51 -19.05 -8.37
N LEU A 300 2.54 -19.01 -7.44
CA LEU A 300 1.64 -20.13 -7.15
C LEU A 300 0.80 -20.54 -8.38
N PHE A 301 0.64 -19.63 -9.34
CA PHE A 301 -0.19 -19.80 -10.54
C PHE A 301 0.60 -19.97 -11.83
N ASN A 302 1.93 -19.88 -11.80
CA ASN A 302 2.76 -20.00 -12.99
C ASN A 302 3.16 -21.44 -13.29
N ASN A 303 3.08 -22.36 -12.34
CA ASN A 303 3.50 -23.75 -12.46
C ASN A 303 2.34 -24.73 -12.76
N ALA A 304 1.14 -24.22 -13.09
CA ALA A 304 -0.04 -25.06 -13.33
C ALA A 304 -0.07 -25.77 -14.71
N THR A 305 1.01 -25.68 -15.51
CA THR A 305 1.07 -26.23 -16.87
C THR A 305 1.91 -27.50 -17.01
N THR A 306 2.41 -28.09 -15.93
CA THR A 306 3.18 -29.35 -16.02
C THR A 306 2.83 -30.30 -14.88
N GLU A 307 1.68 -30.99 -14.97
CA GLU A 307 1.61 -32.37 -14.48
C GLU A 307 1.45 -33.29 -15.70
N PRO A 308 2.37 -34.23 -15.94
CA PRO A 308 2.13 -35.26 -16.91
C PRO A 308 1.03 -36.17 -16.38
N ASN A 309 0.04 -36.45 -17.22
CA ASN A 309 -0.92 -37.52 -17.02
C ASN A 309 -0.15 -38.82 -16.67
N SER A 310 -0.38 -39.38 -15.54
CA SER A 310 -0.08 -40.73 -15.17
C SER A 310 -1.33 -41.41 -14.65
#